data_c6c32aa18d18dcb1427d6194f633b067
#
_entry.id   c6c32aa18d18dcb1427d6194f633b067
#
_cell.length_a   1.000
_cell.length_b   1.000
_cell.length_c   1.000
_cell.angle_alpha   90.00
_cell.angle_beta   90.00
_cell.angle_gamma   90.00
#
_symmetry.space_group_name_H-M   'P 1'
#
loop_
_entity.id
_entity.type
_entity.pdbx_description
1 polymer ?
#
loop_
_entity_poly.entity_id
_entity_poly.type
_entity_poly.pdbx_seq_one_letter_code
_entity_poly.pdbx_strand_id
1 'polypeptide(L)'
;MEMKKNGFQDHLRRFTEEIKSDKFGFDLRDRFVVAWTLFSRIPMPQKWWPAKMPSGNRILSLAPVAGGILGLMTGLVIGLSDILGIGAPGSLWIGVFFYAAVGWSLHLDGWGDLWDGVGSGREGEELRSVMKDSRIGAYGVTGLILAFGLWTSMLGSVENSEVLAACSVAAASGRFASCSAAYKGIYPWESGMGKGWVDTYTGYDLFTAAVSLLIFIPFAPFRWIISAVAALLIGFGMAGWMNSKLGGVNGDVLGASAVAAEIVSLAVFAI
;
A
#
# COMPACT_ATOMS: atom_id res chain seq x y z
N MET A 1 21.58 8.64 -9.40
CA MET A 1 21.97 7.23 -9.16
C MET A 1 22.86 7.02 -7.93
N GLU A 2 23.61 8.01 -7.49
CA GLU A 2 24.45 7.90 -6.25
C GLU A 2 23.68 7.91 -4.94
N MET A 3 22.55 8.60 -4.83
CA MET A 3 21.76 8.67 -3.58
C MET A 3 21.13 7.35 -3.11
N LYS A 4 21.09 6.30 -3.93
CA LYS A 4 20.53 4.98 -3.56
C LYS A 4 21.54 4.04 -2.88
N LYS A 5 22.81 4.42 -2.74
CA LYS A 5 23.91 3.52 -2.30
C LYS A 5 24.33 3.64 -0.85
N ASN A 6 23.65 4.42 -0.01
CA ASN A 6 24.01 4.52 1.40
C ASN A 6 23.69 3.21 2.12
N GLY A 7 24.65 2.69 2.89
CA GLY A 7 24.48 1.42 3.60
C GLY A 7 23.54 1.55 4.80
N PHE A 8 23.11 0.39 5.36
CA PHE A 8 22.20 0.30 6.51
C PHE A 8 22.66 1.17 7.71
N GLN A 9 23.96 1.24 7.96
CA GLN A 9 24.54 2.06 9.02
C GLN A 9 24.25 3.56 8.85
N ASP A 10 24.32 4.07 7.61
CA ASP A 10 24.02 5.47 7.33
C ASP A 10 22.51 5.75 7.47
N HIS A 11 21.66 4.81 7.10
CA HIS A 11 20.22 4.95 7.29
C HIS A 11 19.87 4.96 8.77
N LEU A 12 20.49 4.08 9.57
CA LEU A 12 20.30 4.03 11.02
C LEU A 12 20.78 5.31 11.70
N ARG A 13 21.95 5.83 11.29
CA ARG A 13 22.48 7.09 11.82
C ARG A 13 21.53 8.26 11.53
N ARG A 14 21.10 8.41 10.26
CA ARG A 14 20.17 9.48 9.87
C ARG A 14 18.85 9.39 10.63
N PHE A 15 18.31 8.19 10.80
CA PHE A 15 17.09 7.96 11.57
C PHE A 15 17.27 8.35 13.04
N THR A 16 18.41 8.00 13.63
CA THR A 16 18.73 8.36 15.03
C THR A 16 18.89 9.88 15.20
N GLU A 17 19.50 10.56 14.24
CA GLU A 17 19.62 12.02 14.23
C GLU A 17 18.26 12.70 14.07
N GLU A 18 17.39 12.15 13.22
CA GLU A 18 16.03 12.66 13.00
C GLU A 18 15.16 12.51 14.26
N ILE A 19 15.23 11.36 14.96
CA ILE A 19 14.52 11.15 16.25
C ILE A 19 14.98 12.14 17.33
N LYS A 20 16.25 12.49 17.36
CA LYS A 20 16.80 13.44 18.33
C LYS A 20 16.48 14.91 18.02
N SER A 21 15.90 15.17 16.84
CA SER A 21 15.51 16.52 16.46
C SER A 21 14.27 16.98 17.22
N ASP A 22 14.28 18.17 17.76
CA ASP A 22 13.13 18.80 18.45
C ASP A 22 11.87 18.89 17.54
N LYS A 23 12.06 18.79 16.23
CA LYS A 23 10.98 18.82 15.24
C LYS A 23 10.46 17.43 14.84
N PHE A 24 11.03 16.33 15.35
CA PHE A 24 10.71 14.98 14.92
C PHE A 24 9.20 14.68 15.01
N GLY A 25 8.58 14.98 16.15
CA GLY A 25 7.16 14.73 16.35
C GLY A 25 6.27 15.54 15.41
N PHE A 26 6.63 16.78 15.11
CA PHE A 26 5.89 17.62 14.16
C PHE A 26 6.05 17.12 12.72
N ASP A 27 7.26 16.76 12.33
CA ASP A 27 7.56 16.24 10.99
C ASP A 27 6.85 14.88 10.75
N LEU A 28 6.87 14.00 11.76
CA LEU A 28 6.15 12.72 11.71
C LEU A 28 4.61 12.92 11.61
N ARG A 29 4.07 13.82 12.41
CA ARG A 29 2.65 14.20 12.34
C ARG A 29 2.29 14.72 10.94
N ASP A 30 3.08 15.64 10.41
CA ASP A 30 2.84 16.27 9.13
C ASP A 30 2.85 15.25 7.99
N ARG A 31 3.81 14.34 7.98
CA ARG A 31 3.89 13.22 7.04
C ARG A 31 2.67 12.29 7.17
N PHE A 32 2.30 11.95 8.41
CA PHE A 32 1.15 11.07 8.65
C PHE A 32 -0.17 11.70 8.23
N VAL A 33 -0.41 12.97 8.56
CA VAL A 33 -1.64 13.69 8.17
C VAL A 33 -1.81 13.67 6.65
N VAL A 34 -0.74 13.94 5.89
CA VAL A 34 -0.82 13.92 4.42
C VAL A 34 -0.96 12.49 3.90
N ALA A 35 -0.22 11.51 4.44
CA ALA A 35 -0.37 10.11 4.07
C ALA A 35 -1.79 9.60 4.33
N TRP A 36 -2.35 9.89 5.51
CA TRP A 36 -3.73 9.53 5.86
C TRP A 36 -4.74 10.12 4.87
N THR A 37 -4.61 11.40 4.54
CA THR A 37 -5.53 12.08 3.61
C THR A 37 -5.41 11.55 2.18
N LEU A 38 -4.21 11.06 1.80
CA LEU A 38 -3.99 10.42 0.51
C LEU A 38 -4.65 9.03 0.44
N PHE A 39 -4.56 8.25 1.52
CA PHE A 39 -4.99 6.86 1.55
C PHE A 39 -6.35 6.64 2.22
N SER A 40 -7.02 7.69 2.71
CA SER A 40 -8.30 7.60 3.38
C SER A 40 -9.20 8.80 3.10
N ARG A 41 -10.50 8.54 2.99
CA ARG A 41 -11.55 9.60 2.94
C ARG A 41 -11.89 10.18 4.30
N ILE A 42 -11.36 9.63 5.38
CA ILE A 42 -11.63 10.15 6.72
C ILE A 42 -10.88 11.48 6.90
N PRO A 43 -11.60 12.58 7.11
CA PRO A 43 -10.98 13.90 7.15
C PRO A 43 -10.08 14.07 8.37
N MET A 44 -8.95 14.75 8.18
CA MET A 44 -8.08 15.18 9.26
C MET A 44 -8.45 16.62 9.70
N PRO A 45 -8.42 16.92 11.01
CA PRO A 45 -8.66 18.27 11.51
C PRO A 45 -7.73 19.30 10.85
N GLN A 46 -8.29 20.40 10.38
CA GLN A 46 -7.52 21.43 9.66
C GLN A 46 -6.32 21.96 10.45
N LYS A 47 -6.43 22.03 11.79
CA LYS A 47 -5.34 22.45 12.69
C LYS A 47 -4.11 21.53 12.68
N TRP A 48 -4.24 20.32 12.12
CA TRP A 48 -3.14 19.34 12.01
C TRP A 48 -2.44 19.39 10.67
N TRP A 49 -3.02 20.11 9.70
CA TRP A 49 -2.42 20.20 8.38
C TRP A 49 -1.07 20.94 8.43
N PRO A 50 -0.07 20.43 7.70
CA PRO A 50 1.26 21.03 7.67
C PRO A 50 1.23 22.41 7.00
N ALA A 51 1.99 23.36 7.56
CA ALA A 51 2.19 24.67 6.93
C ALA A 51 3.01 24.55 5.62
N LYS A 52 3.84 23.51 5.52
CA LYS A 52 4.61 23.18 4.33
C LYS A 52 4.45 21.69 4.02
N MET A 53 4.05 21.37 2.80
CA MET A 53 3.86 19.99 2.36
C MET A 53 5.17 19.20 2.42
N PRO A 54 5.18 18.02 3.07
CA PRO A 54 6.29 17.09 3.00
C PRO A 54 6.54 16.61 1.56
N SER A 55 7.74 16.18 1.25
CA SER A 55 8.04 15.57 -0.05
C SER A 55 7.34 14.22 -0.22
N GLY A 56 7.01 13.85 -1.45
CA GLY A 56 6.23 12.66 -1.76
C GLY A 56 6.84 11.35 -1.23
N ASN A 57 8.17 11.19 -1.32
CA ASN A 57 8.89 10.04 -0.75
C ASN A 57 8.68 9.91 0.78
N ARG A 58 8.74 11.03 1.50
CA ARG A 58 8.52 11.04 2.95
C ARG A 58 7.09 10.74 3.35
N ILE A 59 6.11 11.18 2.54
CA ILE A 59 4.69 10.83 2.73
C ILE A 59 4.51 9.33 2.53
N LEU A 60 5.03 8.78 1.43
CA LEU A 60 4.89 7.36 1.10
C LEU A 60 5.54 6.46 2.14
N SER A 61 6.64 6.88 2.79
CA SER A 61 7.30 6.09 3.84
C SER A 61 6.43 5.85 5.09
N LEU A 62 5.35 6.61 5.29
CA LEU A 62 4.35 6.38 6.36
C LEU A 62 3.05 5.74 5.86
N ALA A 63 2.96 5.42 4.57
CA ALA A 63 1.81 4.71 4.02
C ALA A 63 1.49 3.39 4.74
N PRO A 64 2.47 2.57 5.20
CA PRO A 64 2.17 1.36 5.96
C PRO A 64 1.35 1.63 7.23
N VAL A 65 1.62 2.74 7.95
CA VAL A 65 0.87 3.11 9.15
C VAL A 65 -0.58 3.46 8.79
N ALA A 66 -0.78 4.31 7.78
CA ALA A 66 -2.11 4.68 7.32
C ALA A 66 -2.91 3.45 6.84
N GLY A 67 -2.26 2.56 6.08
CA GLY A 67 -2.86 1.31 5.62
C GLY A 67 -3.26 0.39 6.77
N GLY A 68 -2.35 0.16 7.72
CA GLY A 68 -2.61 -0.71 8.85
C GLY A 68 -3.73 -0.21 9.76
N ILE A 69 -3.84 1.11 9.98
CA ILE A 69 -4.97 1.70 10.71
C ILE A 69 -6.28 1.48 9.94
N LEU A 70 -6.29 1.68 8.62
CA LEU A 70 -7.46 1.43 7.79
C LEU A 70 -7.87 -0.05 7.81
N GLY A 71 -6.90 -0.96 7.76
CA GLY A 71 -7.13 -2.40 7.91
C GLY A 71 -7.68 -2.75 9.29
N LEU A 72 -7.16 -2.14 10.37
CA LEU A 72 -7.68 -2.30 11.72
C LEU A 72 -9.16 -1.89 11.81
N MET A 73 -9.51 -0.74 11.24
CA MET A 73 -10.90 -0.27 11.18
C MET A 73 -11.78 -1.24 10.38
N THR A 74 -11.26 -1.82 9.30
CA THR A 74 -11.96 -2.83 8.50
C THR A 74 -12.26 -4.07 9.33
N GLY A 75 -11.27 -4.61 10.05
CA GLY A 75 -11.47 -5.75 10.94
C GLY A 75 -12.49 -5.45 12.06
N LEU A 76 -12.48 -4.22 12.61
CA LEU A 76 -13.49 -3.78 13.59
C LEU A 76 -14.90 -3.76 12.97
N VAL A 77 -15.04 -3.30 11.72
CA VAL A 77 -16.35 -3.29 11.03
C VAL A 77 -16.85 -4.71 10.80
N ILE A 78 -15.97 -5.65 10.41
CA ILE A 78 -16.31 -7.07 10.26
C ILE A 78 -16.80 -7.62 11.62
N GLY A 79 -16.01 -7.47 12.69
CA GLY A 79 -16.33 -7.97 14.01
C GLY A 79 -17.63 -7.37 14.58
N LEU A 80 -17.86 -6.07 14.34
CA LEU A 80 -19.11 -5.43 14.74
C LEU A 80 -20.32 -6.00 13.98
N SER A 81 -20.15 -6.25 12.67
CA SER A 81 -21.19 -6.86 11.84
C SER A 81 -21.55 -8.26 12.35
N ASP A 82 -20.56 -9.06 12.77
CA ASP A 82 -20.77 -10.38 13.35
C ASP A 82 -21.50 -10.30 14.69
N ILE A 83 -21.14 -9.35 15.56
CA ILE A 83 -21.84 -9.11 16.85
C ILE A 83 -23.31 -8.74 16.60
N LEU A 84 -23.60 -8.01 15.53
CA LEU A 84 -24.96 -7.64 15.13
C LEU A 84 -25.73 -8.78 14.45
N GLY A 85 -25.14 -9.97 14.32
CA GLY A 85 -25.77 -11.16 13.78
C GLY A 85 -25.74 -11.29 12.25
N ILE A 86 -24.93 -10.49 11.56
CA ILE A 86 -24.80 -10.56 10.07
C ILE A 86 -23.83 -11.68 9.72
N GLY A 87 -23.21 -12.41 10.36
CA GLY A 87 -22.28 -13.51 10.03
C GLY A 87 -21.68 -13.53 8.62
N ALA A 88 -20.66 -14.35 8.42
CA ALA A 88 -20.06 -14.55 7.09
C ALA A 88 -21.05 -15.26 6.13
N PRO A 89 -21.04 -14.93 4.83
CA PRO A 89 -20.10 -14.01 4.15
C PRO A 89 -20.49 -12.52 4.21
N GLY A 90 -21.64 -12.17 4.78
CA GLY A 90 -22.18 -10.81 4.77
C GLY A 90 -21.25 -9.82 5.46
N SER A 91 -20.77 -10.14 6.67
CA SER A 91 -19.84 -9.29 7.44
C SER A 91 -18.54 -9.03 6.69
N LEU A 92 -18.03 -10.04 5.99
CA LEU A 92 -16.80 -9.91 5.19
C LEU A 92 -16.98 -8.92 4.03
N TRP A 93 -18.12 -9.02 3.31
CA TRP A 93 -18.42 -8.08 2.23
C TRP A 93 -18.64 -6.66 2.73
N ILE A 94 -19.25 -6.47 3.91
CA ILE A 94 -19.38 -5.16 4.56
C ILE A 94 -18.00 -4.58 4.88
N GLY A 95 -17.09 -5.40 5.41
CA GLY A 95 -15.71 -4.98 5.66
C GLY A 95 -14.96 -4.59 4.40
N VAL A 96 -15.02 -5.40 3.34
CA VAL A 96 -14.38 -5.11 2.06
C VAL A 96 -14.98 -3.86 1.40
N PHE A 97 -16.30 -3.69 1.46
CA PHE A 97 -16.96 -2.46 1.01
C PHE A 97 -16.47 -1.24 1.79
N PHE A 98 -16.41 -1.33 3.13
CA PHE A 98 -15.86 -0.27 3.97
C PHE A 98 -14.44 0.09 3.57
N TYR A 99 -13.58 -0.92 3.41
CA TYR A 99 -12.18 -0.75 3.02
C TYR A 99 -12.03 -0.02 1.68
N ALA A 100 -12.77 -0.47 0.67
CA ALA A 100 -12.76 0.14 -0.65
C ALA A 100 -13.31 1.58 -0.62
N ALA A 101 -14.45 1.79 0.05
CA ALA A 101 -15.11 3.09 0.11
C ALA A 101 -14.28 4.13 0.87
N VAL A 102 -13.73 3.75 2.04
CA VAL A 102 -12.95 4.65 2.90
C VAL A 102 -11.53 4.84 2.38
N GLY A 103 -10.93 3.82 1.76
CA GLY A 103 -9.60 3.88 1.14
C GLY A 103 -9.59 4.49 -0.26
N TRP A 104 -10.63 5.19 -0.72
CA TRP A 104 -10.76 5.81 -2.05
C TRP A 104 -10.71 4.84 -3.23
N SER A 105 -10.66 3.55 -3.02
CA SER A 105 -10.36 2.55 -4.05
C SER A 105 -9.07 2.82 -4.86
N LEU A 106 -8.18 3.66 -4.36
CA LEU A 106 -6.99 4.14 -5.06
C LEU A 106 -6.10 3.00 -5.57
N HIS A 107 -5.91 1.97 -4.75
CA HIS A 107 -5.09 0.82 -5.14
C HIS A 107 -5.84 -0.14 -6.06
N LEU A 108 -7.16 -0.22 -5.90
CA LEU A 108 -8.03 -1.02 -6.78
C LEU A 108 -8.10 -0.44 -8.19
N ASP A 109 -8.11 0.89 -8.30
CA ASP A 109 -8.02 1.60 -9.57
C ASP A 109 -6.74 1.18 -10.31
N GLY A 110 -5.58 1.36 -9.67
CA GLY A 110 -4.30 0.92 -10.24
C GLY A 110 -4.22 -0.59 -10.53
N TRP A 111 -4.91 -1.42 -9.74
CA TRP A 111 -5.03 -2.85 -10.02
C TRP A 111 -5.82 -3.11 -11.30
N GLY A 112 -6.97 -2.47 -11.47
CA GLY A 112 -7.79 -2.58 -12.68
C GLY A 112 -7.04 -2.09 -13.93
N ASP A 113 -6.38 -0.93 -13.84
CA ASP A 113 -5.61 -0.35 -14.93
C ASP A 113 -4.44 -1.25 -15.34
N LEU A 114 -3.75 -1.84 -14.36
CA LEU A 114 -2.68 -2.81 -14.64
C LEU A 114 -3.21 -4.05 -15.35
N TRP A 115 -4.36 -4.59 -14.93
CA TRP A 115 -4.98 -5.75 -15.56
C TRP A 115 -5.40 -5.46 -16.99
N ASP A 116 -6.01 -4.30 -17.25
CA ASP A 116 -6.36 -3.89 -18.61
C ASP A 116 -5.12 -3.69 -19.47
N GLY A 117 -4.11 -3.02 -18.92
CA GLY A 117 -2.85 -2.82 -19.60
C GLY A 117 -2.18 -4.12 -20.00
N VAL A 118 -1.94 -5.01 -19.03
CA VAL A 118 -1.27 -6.29 -19.26
C VAL A 118 -2.12 -7.21 -20.14
N GLY A 119 -3.44 -7.24 -19.91
CA GLY A 119 -4.38 -8.03 -20.72
C GLY A 119 -4.43 -7.60 -22.18
N SER A 120 -4.08 -6.35 -22.49
CA SER A 120 -3.99 -5.86 -23.86
C SER A 120 -2.85 -6.48 -24.68
N GLY A 121 -1.86 -7.11 -24.03
CA GLY A 121 -0.67 -7.66 -24.67
C GLY A 121 0.31 -6.60 -25.22
N ARG A 122 0.06 -5.31 -24.95
CA ARG A 122 0.91 -4.20 -25.41
C ARG A 122 2.08 -3.95 -24.48
N GLU A 123 3.06 -3.16 -24.93
CA GLU A 123 4.26 -2.78 -24.17
C GLU A 123 4.56 -1.28 -24.33
N GLY A 124 5.40 -0.75 -23.44
CA GLY A 124 5.88 0.64 -23.51
C GLY A 124 4.76 1.67 -23.47
N GLU A 125 4.80 2.64 -24.37
CA GLU A 125 3.83 3.75 -24.40
C GLU A 125 2.42 3.30 -24.81
N GLU A 126 2.29 2.22 -25.60
CA GLU A 126 0.98 1.66 -25.94
C GLU A 126 0.33 1.02 -24.71
N LEU A 127 1.08 0.27 -23.90
CA LEU A 127 0.62 -0.25 -22.61
C LEU A 127 0.19 0.90 -21.70
N ARG A 128 1.03 1.93 -21.61
CA ARG A 128 0.73 3.12 -20.81
C ARG A 128 -0.55 3.83 -21.27
N SER A 129 -0.80 3.91 -22.57
CA SER A 129 -2.01 4.54 -23.11
C SER A 129 -3.28 3.79 -22.70
N VAL A 130 -3.22 2.45 -22.62
CA VAL A 130 -4.33 1.62 -22.11
C VAL A 130 -4.56 1.90 -20.63
N MET A 131 -3.51 1.90 -19.81
CA MET A 131 -3.62 2.18 -18.36
C MET A 131 -4.10 3.60 -18.05
N LYS A 132 -3.98 4.54 -18.98
CA LYS A 132 -4.49 5.92 -18.83
C LYS A 132 -5.89 6.13 -19.36
N ASP A 133 -6.49 5.14 -20.01
CA ASP A 133 -7.88 5.23 -20.45
C ASP A 133 -8.79 5.18 -19.22
N SER A 134 -9.61 6.20 -19.02
CA SER A 134 -10.54 6.27 -17.90
C SER A 134 -11.67 5.24 -17.94
N ARG A 135 -11.79 4.48 -19.04
CA ARG A 135 -12.77 3.42 -19.21
C ARG A 135 -12.17 2.09 -18.79
N ILE A 136 -12.83 1.42 -17.87
CA ILE A 136 -12.43 0.07 -17.48
C ILE A 136 -12.75 -0.94 -18.59
N GLY A 137 -11.80 -1.79 -18.92
CA GLY A 137 -11.96 -2.89 -19.85
C GLY A 137 -12.36 -4.20 -19.17
N ALA A 138 -12.56 -5.25 -19.99
CA ALA A 138 -12.97 -6.57 -19.48
C ALA A 138 -11.90 -7.20 -18.58
N TYR A 139 -10.63 -6.99 -18.85
CA TYR A 139 -9.54 -7.49 -18.01
C TYR A 139 -9.51 -6.78 -16.66
N GLY A 140 -9.67 -5.45 -16.62
CA GLY A 140 -9.72 -4.69 -15.37
C GLY A 140 -10.90 -5.12 -14.50
N VAL A 141 -12.10 -5.28 -15.08
CA VAL A 141 -13.27 -5.82 -14.38
C VAL A 141 -12.98 -7.21 -13.82
N THR A 142 -12.38 -8.09 -14.62
CA THR A 142 -11.99 -9.44 -14.18
C THR A 142 -11.00 -9.37 -13.03
N GLY A 143 -9.98 -8.54 -13.13
CA GLY A 143 -8.98 -8.32 -12.06
C GLY A 143 -9.61 -7.86 -10.75
N LEU A 144 -10.57 -6.92 -10.81
CA LEU A 144 -11.29 -6.45 -9.62
C LEU A 144 -12.17 -7.54 -9.00
N ILE A 145 -12.90 -8.29 -9.80
CA ILE A 145 -13.73 -9.42 -9.30
C ILE A 145 -12.84 -10.44 -8.60
N LEU A 146 -11.69 -10.79 -9.19
CA LEU A 146 -10.75 -11.72 -8.59
C LEU A 146 -10.14 -11.17 -7.29
N ALA A 147 -9.79 -9.88 -7.23
CA ALA A 147 -9.27 -9.27 -6.01
C ALA A 147 -10.29 -9.32 -4.86
N PHE A 148 -11.53 -8.91 -5.11
CA PHE A 148 -12.59 -8.97 -4.10
C PHE A 148 -12.92 -10.40 -3.69
N GLY A 149 -12.99 -11.33 -4.66
CA GLY A 149 -13.22 -12.74 -4.41
C GLY A 149 -12.13 -13.37 -3.54
N LEU A 150 -10.86 -13.08 -3.84
CA LEU A 150 -9.73 -13.57 -3.05
C LEU A 150 -9.69 -12.94 -1.65
N TRP A 151 -9.90 -11.63 -1.51
CA TRP A 151 -9.96 -10.99 -0.20
C TRP A 151 -11.02 -11.61 0.70
N THR A 152 -12.27 -11.75 0.20
CA THR A 152 -13.37 -12.32 0.99
C THR A 152 -13.15 -13.81 1.27
N SER A 153 -12.63 -14.57 0.31
CA SER A 153 -12.35 -15.99 0.49
C SER A 153 -11.25 -16.23 1.54
N MET A 154 -10.14 -15.48 1.45
CA MET A 154 -9.06 -15.59 2.43
C MET A 154 -9.51 -15.17 3.83
N LEU A 155 -10.19 -14.03 3.95
CA LEU A 155 -10.76 -13.60 5.23
C LEU A 155 -11.75 -14.60 5.83
N GLY A 156 -12.53 -15.28 4.98
CA GLY A 156 -13.45 -16.34 5.43
C GLY A 156 -12.74 -17.60 5.95
N SER A 157 -11.46 -17.77 5.68
CA SER A 157 -10.63 -18.86 6.19
C SER A 157 -9.82 -18.46 7.44
N VAL A 158 -9.81 -17.17 7.79
CA VAL A 158 -9.11 -16.67 8.99
C VAL A 158 -9.98 -16.90 10.23
N GLU A 159 -9.37 -17.34 11.32
CA GLU A 159 -10.08 -17.44 12.61
C GLU A 159 -10.60 -16.06 13.04
N ASN A 160 -11.82 -16.03 13.59
CA ASN A 160 -12.49 -14.78 14.00
C ASN A 160 -11.63 -13.91 14.94
N SER A 161 -10.87 -14.55 15.83
CA SER A 161 -9.94 -13.90 16.76
C SER A 161 -8.79 -13.17 16.06
N GLU A 162 -8.45 -13.55 14.83
CA GLU A 162 -7.32 -13.04 14.05
C GLU A 162 -7.73 -12.10 12.91
N VAL A 163 -9.03 -11.96 12.60
CA VAL A 163 -9.52 -11.10 11.50
C VAL A 163 -9.01 -9.66 11.62
N LEU A 164 -9.00 -9.13 12.86
CA LEU A 164 -8.49 -7.79 13.13
C LEU A 164 -6.99 -7.67 12.75
N ALA A 165 -6.20 -8.65 13.17
CA ALA A 165 -4.77 -8.71 12.87
C ALA A 165 -4.53 -8.91 11.36
N ALA A 166 -5.27 -9.83 10.73
CA ALA A 166 -5.18 -10.12 9.31
C ALA A 166 -5.44 -8.87 8.46
N CYS A 167 -6.54 -8.18 8.70
CA CYS A 167 -6.88 -6.95 7.98
C CYS A 167 -5.81 -5.86 8.19
N SER A 168 -5.34 -5.68 9.43
CA SER A 168 -4.35 -4.65 9.76
C SER A 168 -2.99 -4.94 9.10
N VAL A 169 -2.46 -6.15 9.26
CA VAL A 169 -1.17 -6.55 8.72
C VAL A 169 -1.21 -6.59 7.19
N ALA A 170 -2.29 -7.09 6.59
CA ALA A 170 -2.43 -7.12 5.13
C ALA A 170 -2.40 -5.71 4.54
N ALA A 171 -3.21 -4.79 5.08
CA ALA A 171 -3.27 -3.42 4.59
C ALA A 171 -1.95 -2.67 4.79
N ALA A 172 -1.24 -2.87 5.92
CA ALA A 172 0.09 -2.30 6.14
C ALA A 172 1.13 -2.86 5.17
N SER A 173 1.13 -4.18 4.96
CA SER A 173 2.02 -4.88 4.04
C SER A 173 1.78 -4.45 2.58
N GLY A 174 0.52 -4.23 2.19
CA GLY A 174 0.20 -3.70 0.87
C GLY A 174 0.88 -2.36 0.60
N ARG A 175 0.78 -1.40 1.53
CA ARG A 175 1.45 -0.09 1.39
C ARG A 175 2.97 -0.22 1.43
N PHE A 176 3.50 -1.18 2.17
CA PHE A 176 4.94 -1.47 2.15
C PHE A 176 5.40 -2.03 0.81
N ALA A 177 4.58 -2.83 0.12
CA ALA A 177 4.85 -3.26 -1.25
C ALA A 177 4.91 -2.09 -2.23
N SER A 178 4.01 -1.10 -2.09
CA SER A 178 4.09 0.15 -2.87
C SER A 178 5.40 0.91 -2.62
N CYS A 179 5.84 1.01 -1.36
CA CYS A 179 7.13 1.60 -0.99
C CYS A 179 8.30 0.85 -1.64
N SER A 180 8.25 -0.48 -1.62
CA SER A 180 9.27 -1.35 -2.21
C SER A 180 9.31 -1.20 -3.73
N ALA A 181 8.16 -1.10 -4.38
CA ALA A 181 8.04 -0.84 -5.81
C ALA A 181 8.56 0.56 -6.19
N ALA A 182 8.26 1.58 -5.39
CA ALA A 182 8.78 2.94 -5.60
C ALA A 182 10.32 2.98 -5.50
N TYR A 183 10.89 2.27 -4.52
CA TYR A 183 12.36 2.21 -4.36
C TYR A 183 13.06 1.54 -5.54
N LYS A 184 12.52 0.44 -6.05
CA LYS A 184 13.09 -0.34 -7.15
C LYS A 184 12.75 0.25 -8.52
N GLY A 185 11.65 1.01 -8.60
CA GLY A 185 11.10 1.58 -9.82
C GLY A 185 11.95 2.67 -10.44
N ILE A 186 11.70 2.90 -11.72
CA ILE A 186 12.21 4.03 -12.50
C ILE A 186 10.99 4.83 -12.95
N TYR A 187 11.06 6.15 -12.93
CA TYR A 187 9.99 7.01 -13.43
C TYR A 187 10.50 7.79 -14.67
N PRO A 188 10.28 7.31 -15.89
CA PRO A 188 10.86 7.91 -17.09
C PRO A 188 10.07 9.11 -17.62
N TRP A 189 8.86 9.36 -17.13
CA TRP A 189 7.96 10.39 -17.67
C TRP A 189 8.23 11.77 -17.06
N GLU A 190 8.01 12.83 -17.86
CA GLU A 190 8.26 14.21 -17.44
C GLU A 190 7.31 14.70 -16.35
N SER A 191 6.06 14.20 -16.34
CA SER A 191 5.01 14.62 -15.41
C SER A 191 4.14 13.46 -14.93
N GLY A 192 3.47 13.65 -13.81
CA GLY A 192 2.54 12.69 -13.19
C GLY A 192 2.72 12.59 -11.68
N MET A 193 1.67 12.16 -10.97
CA MET A 193 1.69 12.05 -9.50
C MET A 193 2.80 11.14 -8.97
N GLY A 194 3.06 10.03 -9.66
CA GLY A 194 4.09 9.07 -9.26
C GLY A 194 5.52 9.60 -9.30
N LYS A 195 5.79 10.67 -10.05
CA LYS A 195 7.15 11.23 -10.20
C LYS A 195 7.78 11.59 -8.86
N GLY A 196 7.07 12.35 -8.04
CA GLY A 196 7.55 12.78 -6.72
C GLY A 196 7.70 11.64 -5.72
N TRP A 197 7.13 10.46 -6.02
CA TRP A 197 7.19 9.28 -5.14
C TRP A 197 8.26 8.28 -5.58
N VAL A 198 8.48 8.11 -6.88
CA VAL A 198 9.43 7.12 -7.41
C VAL A 198 10.82 7.72 -7.60
N ASP A 199 10.94 8.89 -8.25
CA ASP A 199 12.24 9.51 -8.55
C ASP A 199 13.04 9.87 -7.30
N THR A 200 12.35 10.35 -6.28
CA THR A 200 12.98 10.84 -5.04
C THR A 200 13.06 9.77 -3.94
N TYR A 201 12.48 8.58 -4.15
CA TYR A 201 12.44 7.53 -3.14
C TYR A 201 13.81 6.88 -2.96
N THR A 202 14.32 6.92 -1.75
CA THR A 202 15.68 6.47 -1.39
C THR A 202 15.64 5.22 -0.51
N GLY A 203 16.80 4.59 -0.31
CA GLY A 203 16.92 3.49 0.68
C GLY A 203 16.58 3.91 2.11
N TYR A 204 16.78 5.19 2.45
CA TYR A 204 16.35 5.72 3.74
C TYR A 204 14.82 5.77 3.88
N ASP A 205 14.10 6.11 2.83
CA ASP A 205 12.63 6.13 2.84
C ASP A 205 12.07 4.72 2.96
N LEU A 206 12.66 3.74 2.26
CA LEU A 206 12.31 2.33 2.40
C LEU A 206 12.60 1.80 3.81
N PHE A 207 13.74 2.17 4.39
CA PHE A 207 14.08 1.85 5.77
C PHE A 207 13.05 2.43 6.75
N THR A 208 12.65 3.69 6.58
CA THR A 208 11.61 4.34 7.39
C THR A 208 10.26 3.62 7.24
N ALA A 209 9.89 3.21 6.02
CA ALA A 209 8.68 2.43 5.79
C ALA A 209 8.74 1.06 6.49
N ALA A 210 9.88 0.36 6.46
CA ALA A 210 10.06 -0.88 7.18
C ALA A 210 9.97 -0.70 8.69
N VAL A 211 10.58 0.37 9.24
CA VAL A 211 10.45 0.71 10.67
C VAL A 211 9.00 1.02 11.04
N SER A 212 8.26 1.75 10.19
CA SER A 212 6.86 2.06 10.43
C SER A 212 5.96 0.80 10.47
N LEU A 213 6.35 -0.23 9.73
CA LEU A 213 5.65 -1.52 9.71
C LEU A 213 5.77 -2.28 11.04
N LEU A 214 6.85 -2.01 11.84
CA LEU A 214 7.06 -2.68 13.14
C LEU A 214 5.92 -2.42 14.15
N ILE A 215 5.14 -1.36 13.97
CA ILE A 215 3.97 -1.04 14.80
C ILE A 215 2.97 -2.20 14.83
N PHE A 216 2.91 -3.00 13.76
CA PHE A 216 1.95 -4.09 13.60
C PHE A 216 2.46 -5.47 14.04
N ILE A 217 3.72 -5.58 14.51
CA ILE A 217 4.30 -6.83 15.04
C ILE A 217 3.43 -7.45 16.16
N PRO A 218 2.92 -6.67 17.15
CA PRO A 218 2.19 -7.25 18.27
C PRO A 218 0.92 -8.00 17.87
N PHE A 219 0.36 -7.71 16.69
CA PHE A 219 -0.89 -8.33 16.23
C PHE A 219 -0.70 -9.80 15.82
N ALA A 220 0.43 -10.14 15.15
CA ALA A 220 0.72 -11.50 14.70
C ALA A 220 2.22 -11.62 14.31
N PRO A 221 3.15 -11.78 15.26
CA PRO A 221 4.58 -11.62 15.01
C PRO A 221 5.14 -12.49 13.89
N PHE A 222 4.76 -13.77 13.82
CA PHE A 222 5.25 -14.70 12.81
C PHE A 222 4.65 -14.42 11.43
N ARG A 223 3.32 -14.28 11.36
CA ARG A 223 2.61 -13.96 10.11
C ARG A 223 2.98 -12.58 9.58
N TRP A 224 3.25 -11.62 10.50
CA TRP A 224 3.74 -10.31 10.14
C TRP A 224 5.08 -10.38 9.38
N ILE A 225 6.05 -11.18 9.86
CA ILE A 225 7.36 -11.34 9.19
C ILE A 225 7.17 -11.87 7.77
N ILE A 226 6.39 -12.94 7.61
CA ILE A 226 6.12 -13.54 6.30
C ILE A 226 5.45 -12.52 5.36
N SER A 227 4.43 -11.80 5.86
CA SER A 227 3.73 -10.76 5.09
C SER A 227 4.64 -9.61 4.69
N ALA A 228 5.53 -9.16 5.58
CA ALA A 228 6.49 -8.10 5.29
C ALA A 228 7.52 -8.51 4.22
N VAL A 229 8.05 -9.73 4.32
CA VAL A 229 8.98 -10.29 3.31
C VAL A 229 8.27 -10.47 1.97
N ALA A 230 7.07 -11.03 1.97
CA ALA A 230 6.28 -11.19 0.75
C ALA A 230 5.99 -9.83 0.09
N ALA A 231 5.61 -8.81 0.87
CA ALA A 231 5.36 -7.46 0.37
C ALA A 231 6.62 -6.83 -0.26
N LEU A 232 7.79 -7.01 0.36
CA LEU A 232 9.06 -6.55 -0.21
C LEU A 232 9.34 -7.21 -1.57
N LEU A 233 9.19 -8.54 -1.64
CA LEU A 233 9.43 -9.30 -2.86
C LEU A 233 8.43 -8.97 -3.97
N ILE A 234 7.15 -8.83 -3.63
CA ILE A 234 6.10 -8.43 -4.57
C ILE A 234 6.39 -7.04 -5.13
N GLY A 235 6.69 -6.05 -4.27
CA GLY A 235 7.03 -4.71 -4.73
C GLY A 235 8.24 -4.68 -5.66
N PHE A 236 9.30 -5.40 -5.32
CA PHE A 236 10.50 -5.51 -6.16
C PHE A 236 10.23 -6.24 -7.48
N GLY A 237 9.48 -7.35 -7.42
CA GLY A 237 9.10 -8.13 -8.60
C GLY A 237 8.22 -7.34 -9.55
N MET A 238 7.18 -6.65 -9.01
CA MET A 238 6.29 -5.81 -9.79
C MET A 238 7.04 -4.65 -10.47
N ALA A 239 7.91 -3.97 -9.73
CA ALA A 239 8.71 -2.90 -10.29
C ALA A 239 9.70 -3.42 -11.37
N GLY A 240 10.35 -4.55 -11.13
CA GLY A 240 11.24 -5.17 -12.12
C GLY A 240 10.50 -5.55 -13.41
N TRP A 241 9.32 -6.14 -13.25
CA TRP A 241 8.46 -6.52 -14.38
C TRP A 241 7.99 -5.30 -15.17
N MET A 242 7.48 -4.27 -14.48
CA MET A 242 6.98 -3.06 -15.15
C MET A 242 8.08 -2.15 -15.69
N ASN A 243 9.26 -2.13 -15.11
CA ASN A 243 10.42 -1.47 -15.71
C ASN A 243 10.74 -2.06 -17.11
N SER A 244 10.53 -3.38 -17.31
CA SER A 244 10.74 -4.01 -18.60
C SER A 244 9.56 -3.88 -19.56
N LYS A 245 8.33 -3.96 -19.06
CA LYS A 245 7.11 -3.97 -19.88
C LYS A 245 6.57 -2.57 -20.20
N LEU A 246 6.56 -1.70 -19.20
CA LEU A 246 6.02 -0.34 -19.28
C LEU A 246 7.12 0.71 -19.50
N GLY A 247 8.37 0.34 -19.26
CA GLY A 247 9.50 1.26 -19.23
C GLY A 247 9.69 1.97 -17.89
N GLY A 248 8.83 1.70 -16.89
CA GLY A 248 8.90 2.33 -15.57
C GLY A 248 7.75 1.98 -14.64
N VAL A 249 7.72 2.63 -13.49
CA VAL A 249 6.71 2.47 -12.43
C VAL A 249 5.92 3.76 -12.26
N ASN A 250 4.62 3.70 -12.46
CA ASN A 250 3.66 4.80 -12.20
C ASN A 250 2.83 4.53 -10.93
N GLY A 251 1.86 5.40 -10.63
CA GLY A 251 0.96 5.27 -9.48
C GLY A 251 0.16 3.96 -9.50
N ASP A 252 -0.28 3.53 -10.67
CA ASP A 252 -1.10 2.34 -10.85
C ASP A 252 -0.31 1.07 -10.53
N VAL A 253 0.97 1.02 -10.93
CA VAL A 253 1.89 -0.07 -10.54
C VAL A 253 2.12 -0.11 -9.03
N LEU A 254 2.22 1.06 -8.37
CA LEU A 254 2.30 1.12 -6.91
C LEU A 254 1.03 0.58 -6.26
N GLY A 255 -0.14 0.99 -6.77
CA GLY A 255 -1.44 0.52 -6.30
C GLY A 255 -1.63 -0.99 -6.50
N ALA A 256 -1.29 -1.48 -7.68
CA ALA A 256 -1.36 -2.91 -8.00
C ALA A 256 -0.44 -3.75 -7.11
N SER A 257 0.76 -3.24 -6.80
CA SER A 257 1.68 -3.88 -5.85
C SER A 257 1.06 -4.02 -4.47
N ALA A 258 0.30 -3.00 -4.03
CA ALA A 258 -0.41 -3.05 -2.76
C ALA A 258 -1.47 -4.15 -2.75
N VAL A 259 -2.35 -4.19 -3.75
CA VAL A 259 -3.43 -5.20 -3.84
C VAL A 259 -2.86 -6.62 -3.87
N ALA A 260 -1.81 -6.86 -4.67
CA ALA A 260 -1.15 -8.16 -4.73
C ALA A 260 -0.59 -8.59 -3.36
N ALA A 261 0.06 -7.67 -2.65
CA ALA A 261 0.64 -7.96 -1.34
C ALA A 261 -0.44 -8.14 -0.25
N GLU A 262 -1.55 -7.42 -0.32
CA GLU A 262 -2.69 -7.62 0.56
C GLU A 262 -3.29 -9.02 0.41
N ILE A 263 -3.51 -9.47 -0.83
CA ILE A 263 -4.02 -10.82 -1.12
C ILE A 263 -3.07 -11.89 -0.55
N VAL A 264 -1.76 -11.77 -0.80
CA VAL A 264 -0.77 -12.73 -0.30
C VAL A 264 -0.69 -12.68 1.23
N SER A 265 -0.75 -11.50 1.83
CA SER A 265 -0.75 -11.37 3.29
C SER A 265 -1.98 -12.02 3.92
N LEU A 266 -3.17 -11.83 3.35
CA LEU A 266 -4.40 -12.51 3.81
C LEU A 266 -4.28 -14.03 3.66
N ALA A 267 -3.67 -14.52 2.56
CA ALA A 267 -3.40 -15.94 2.39
C ALA A 267 -2.49 -16.52 3.48
N VAL A 268 -1.50 -15.75 3.97
CA VAL A 268 -0.63 -16.14 5.10
C VAL A 268 -1.43 -16.31 6.40
N PHE A 269 -2.53 -15.57 6.57
CA PHE A 269 -3.42 -15.71 7.72
C PHE A 269 -4.44 -16.82 7.55
N ALA A 270 -4.77 -17.20 6.32
CA ALA A 270 -5.76 -18.22 6.00
C ALA A 270 -5.22 -19.67 6.11
N ILE A 271 -3.89 -19.82 6.24
CA ILE A 271 -3.18 -21.12 6.46
C ILE A 271 -2.59 -21.18 7.86
#